data_00a5e6f277a4b731d73e3931142b8238
#
_entry.id   00a5e6f277a4b731d73e3931142b8238
#
_cell.length_a   1.000
_cell.length_b   1.000
_cell.length_c   1.000
_cell.angle_alpha   90.00
_cell.angle_beta   90.00
_cell.angle_gamma   90.00
#
_symmetry.space_group_name_H-M   'P 1'
#
loop_
_entity.id
_entity.type
_entity.pdbx_description
1 polymer ?
#
loop_
_entity_poly.entity_id
_entity_poly.type
_entity_poly.pdbx_seq_one_letter_code
_entity_poly.pdbx_strand_id
1 'polypeptide(L)'
;MNLYNPPPDFWCWTKFFSKKEVLDLNKLINRHRSKIAVTEGQAKNSIKKTIVYHIAYNNISHKLTRLLDNVLQVNETNFGYTLYEIRNSCLNYNIYNKDGEYSFHCDGSNSYVFDIKLTLLINVSIKEYTGGEFILRTSNDPLTIKQFSNPGDVLLIKSNLLHKVSPIKKGTRESLTMFLTGPRFI
;
A
#
# COMPACT_ATOMS: atom_id res chain seq x y z
N MET A 1 31.88 10.44 17.39
CA MET A 1 30.84 9.44 17.77
C MET A 1 29.84 9.40 16.63
N ASN A 2 29.90 8.38 15.77
CA ASN A 2 28.87 8.21 14.73
C ASN A 2 27.58 7.78 15.44
N LEU A 3 26.65 8.72 15.60
CA LEU A 3 25.30 8.39 16.08
C LEU A 3 24.66 7.54 14.99
N TYR A 4 24.43 6.26 15.28
CA TYR A 4 23.65 5.38 14.42
C TYR A 4 22.24 5.95 14.33
N ASN A 5 21.87 6.45 13.16
CA ASN A 5 20.52 6.90 12.89
C ASN A 5 19.78 5.73 12.19
N PRO A 6 18.85 5.04 12.89
CA PRO A 6 18.18 3.90 12.29
C PRO A 6 17.37 4.34 11.06
N PRO A 7 17.29 3.50 10.02
CA PRO A 7 16.49 3.81 8.86
C PRO A 7 15.02 3.99 9.23
N PRO A 8 14.29 4.90 8.58
CA PRO A 8 12.89 5.17 8.90
C PRO A 8 12.03 3.91 8.71
N ASP A 9 10.92 3.84 9.43
CA ASP A 9 9.96 2.74 9.31
C ASP A 9 9.03 2.90 8.11
N PHE A 10 8.82 4.15 7.68
CA PHE A 10 7.98 4.49 6.54
C PHE A 10 8.42 5.80 5.89
N TRP A 11 7.92 6.03 4.68
CA TRP A 11 8.06 7.29 3.95
C TRP A 11 6.73 7.70 3.33
N CYS A 12 6.40 8.98 3.35
CA CYS A 12 5.16 9.51 2.79
C CYS A 12 5.44 10.61 1.77
N TRP A 13 4.68 10.59 0.69
CA TRP A 13 4.55 11.72 -0.23
C TRP A 13 3.09 12.19 -0.21
N THR A 14 2.85 13.38 0.33
CA THR A 14 1.52 13.99 0.31
C THR A 14 1.24 14.60 -1.06
N LYS A 15 0.06 14.37 -1.61
CA LYS A 15 -0.36 14.90 -2.92
C LYS A 15 0.63 14.57 -4.05
N PHE A 16 1.25 13.40 -4.02
CA PHE A 16 2.17 12.95 -5.07
C PHE A 16 1.48 12.92 -6.44
N PHE A 17 0.26 12.41 -6.48
CA PHE A 17 -0.62 12.49 -7.64
C PHE A 17 -1.61 13.64 -7.46
N SER A 18 -1.74 14.48 -8.48
CA SER A 18 -2.80 15.47 -8.57
C SER A 18 -4.18 14.79 -8.69
N LYS A 19 -5.25 15.52 -8.40
CA LYS A 19 -6.63 15.02 -8.56
C LYS A 19 -6.89 14.49 -9.98
N LYS A 20 -6.36 15.15 -11.01
CA LYS A 20 -6.47 14.72 -12.41
C LYS A 20 -5.77 13.37 -12.62
N GLU A 21 -4.54 13.22 -12.12
CA GLU A 21 -3.78 11.96 -12.24
C GLU A 21 -4.48 10.81 -11.51
N VAL A 22 -5.06 11.06 -10.33
CA VAL A 22 -5.87 10.06 -9.61
C VAL A 22 -7.09 9.64 -10.43
N LEU A 23 -7.81 10.58 -11.05
CA LEU A 23 -8.94 10.25 -11.93
C LEU A 23 -8.51 9.43 -13.16
N ASP A 24 -7.40 9.79 -13.77
CA ASP A 24 -6.88 9.05 -14.94
C ASP A 24 -6.38 7.65 -14.53
N LEU A 25 -5.74 7.52 -13.37
CA LEU A 25 -5.36 6.23 -12.83
C LEU A 25 -6.58 5.35 -12.56
N ASN A 26 -7.65 5.90 -11.98
CA ASN A 26 -8.91 5.17 -11.75
C ASN A 26 -9.58 4.68 -13.05
N LYS A 27 -9.52 5.44 -14.14
CA LYS A 27 -10.01 4.99 -15.45
C LYS A 27 -9.24 3.74 -15.93
N LEU A 28 -7.91 3.74 -15.78
CA LEU A 28 -7.08 2.60 -16.14
C LEU A 28 -7.34 1.40 -15.22
N ILE A 29 -7.43 1.62 -13.91
CA ILE A 29 -7.80 0.60 -12.93
C ILE A 29 -9.10 -0.09 -13.34
N ASN A 30 -10.16 0.67 -13.58
CA ASN A 30 -11.46 0.13 -13.95
C ASN A 30 -11.46 -0.62 -15.30
N ARG A 31 -10.58 -0.23 -16.22
CA ARG A 31 -10.42 -0.92 -17.52
C ARG A 31 -9.67 -2.25 -17.39
N HIS A 32 -8.69 -2.31 -16.50
CA HIS A 32 -7.69 -3.40 -16.47
C HIS A 32 -7.76 -4.30 -15.23
N ARG A 33 -8.59 -3.97 -14.24
CA ARG A 33 -8.77 -4.84 -13.06
C ARG A 33 -9.35 -6.19 -13.46
N SER A 34 -9.04 -7.21 -12.68
CA SER A 34 -9.63 -8.55 -12.85
C SER A 34 -11.15 -8.49 -12.88
N LYS A 35 -11.76 -9.36 -13.66
CA LYS A 35 -13.25 -9.42 -13.73
C LYS A 35 -13.85 -9.98 -12.45
N ILE A 36 -13.12 -10.84 -11.76
CA ILE A 36 -13.54 -11.49 -10.52
C ILE A 36 -12.80 -10.80 -9.36
N ALA A 37 -13.57 -10.31 -8.39
CA ALA A 37 -13.03 -9.82 -7.14
C ALA A 37 -12.77 -10.99 -6.20
N VAL A 38 -11.67 -10.90 -5.47
CA VAL A 38 -11.47 -11.75 -4.29
C VAL A 38 -12.10 -11.01 -3.12
N THR A 39 -13.23 -11.50 -2.62
CA THR A 39 -13.85 -10.96 -1.41
C THR A 39 -13.23 -11.64 -0.21
N GLU A 40 -12.41 -10.92 0.52
CA GLU A 40 -11.84 -11.38 1.78
C GLU A 40 -12.74 -10.90 2.92
N GLY A 41 -13.09 -11.79 3.86
CA GLY A 41 -13.80 -11.39 5.06
C GLY A 41 -15.22 -11.94 5.24
N GLN A 42 -15.60 -12.96 4.50
CA GLN A 42 -16.87 -13.66 4.73
C GLN A 42 -16.84 -14.62 5.93
N ALA A 43 -15.65 -15.04 6.37
CA ALA A 43 -15.52 -15.86 7.58
C ALA A 43 -15.67 -15.00 8.84
N LYS A 44 -16.36 -15.54 9.87
CA LYS A 44 -16.68 -14.85 11.14
C LYS A 44 -15.45 -14.27 11.89
N ASN A 45 -14.24 -14.73 11.55
CA ASN A 45 -12.96 -14.32 12.13
C ASN A 45 -11.98 -13.76 11.10
N SER A 46 -12.47 -13.27 9.96
CA SER A 46 -11.57 -12.70 8.95
C SER A 46 -10.92 -11.43 9.44
N ILE A 47 -9.59 -11.38 9.34
CA ILE A 47 -8.78 -10.20 9.69
C ILE A 47 -8.91 -9.08 8.64
N LYS A 48 -9.48 -9.38 7.46
CA LYS A 48 -9.61 -8.45 6.34
C LYS A 48 -11.03 -8.46 5.78
N LYS A 49 -11.69 -7.31 5.79
CA LYS A 49 -13.02 -7.08 5.21
C LYS A 49 -12.90 -6.06 4.08
N THR A 50 -12.60 -6.54 2.88
CA THR A 50 -12.39 -5.69 1.69
C THR A 50 -12.68 -6.47 0.41
N ILE A 51 -12.93 -5.73 -0.66
CA ILE A 51 -12.99 -6.28 -2.01
C ILE A 51 -11.64 -6.01 -2.67
N VAL A 52 -11.01 -7.05 -3.23
CA VAL A 52 -9.71 -6.94 -3.89
C VAL A 52 -9.85 -7.32 -5.36
N TYR A 53 -9.36 -6.45 -6.25
CA TYR A 53 -9.14 -6.75 -7.65
C TYR A 53 -7.64 -6.75 -7.94
N HIS A 54 -7.23 -7.59 -8.86
CA HIS A 54 -5.85 -7.64 -9.32
C HIS A 54 -5.66 -6.87 -10.62
N ILE A 55 -4.54 -6.17 -10.75
CA ILE A 55 -4.16 -5.41 -11.94
C ILE A 55 -2.73 -5.76 -12.29
N ALA A 56 -2.51 -6.25 -13.51
CA ALA A 56 -1.15 -6.47 -13.99
C ALA A 56 -0.40 -5.13 -14.09
N TYR A 57 0.80 -5.06 -13.53
CA TYR A 57 1.62 -3.85 -13.49
C TYR A 57 1.79 -3.20 -14.87
N ASN A 58 2.06 -4.00 -15.90
CA ASN A 58 2.31 -3.50 -17.27
C ASN A 58 1.13 -2.68 -17.83
N ASN A 59 -0.09 -2.91 -17.36
CA ASN A 59 -1.27 -2.18 -17.84
C ASN A 59 -1.32 -0.72 -17.35
N ILE A 60 -0.64 -0.41 -16.24
CA ILE A 60 -0.66 0.93 -15.62
C ILE A 60 0.74 1.48 -15.34
N SER A 61 1.80 0.75 -15.67
CA SER A 61 3.20 1.09 -15.35
C SER A 61 3.61 2.49 -15.79
N HIS A 62 3.18 2.90 -16.99
CA HIS A 62 3.47 4.24 -17.55
C HIS A 62 2.95 5.40 -16.67
N LYS A 63 1.96 5.16 -15.81
CA LYS A 63 1.47 6.15 -14.82
C LYS A 63 2.24 6.10 -13.50
N LEU A 64 2.99 5.03 -13.27
CA LEU A 64 3.72 4.80 -12.02
C LEU A 64 5.23 5.08 -12.14
N THR A 65 5.77 5.32 -13.34
CA THR A 65 7.21 5.50 -13.56
C THR A 65 7.82 6.52 -12.61
N ARG A 66 7.29 7.74 -12.60
CA ARG A 66 7.76 8.81 -11.70
C ARG A 66 7.73 8.41 -10.22
N LEU A 67 6.70 7.67 -9.81
CA LEU A 67 6.60 7.19 -8.43
C LEU A 67 7.68 6.16 -8.14
N LEU A 68 7.88 5.20 -9.03
CA LEU A 68 8.85 4.13 -8.83
C LEU A 68 10.29 4.66 -8.81
N ASP A 69 10.62 5.65 -9.65
CA ASP A 69 11.93 6.33 -9.60
C ASP A 69 12.16 6.94 -8.21
N ASN A 70 11.16 7.64 -7.66
CA ASN A 70 11.23 8.19 -6.30
C ASN A 70 11.32 7.09 -5.22
N VAL A 71 10.59 5.99 -5.38
CA VAL A 71 10.65 4.85 -4.45
C VAL A 71 12.03 4.21 -4.45
N LEU A 72 12.64 4.01 -5.60
CA LEU A 72 14.00 3.46 -5.72
C LEU A 72 15.03 4.40 -5.07
N GLN A 73 14.94 5.70 -5.32
CA GLN A 73 15.81 6.70 -4.70
C GLN A 73 15.66 6.70 -3.17
N VAL A 74 14.42 6.69 -2.66
CA VAL A 74 14.16 6.64 -1.20
C VAL A 74 14.62 5.31 -0.61
N ASN A 75 14.46 4.20 -1.33
CA ASN A 75 15.00 2.93 -0.88
C ASN A 75 16.52 2.96 -0.76
N GLU A 76 17.21 3.49 -1.77
CA GLU A 76 18.67 3.59 -1.75
C GLU A 76 19.19 4.45 -0.58
N THR A 77 18.53 5.58 -0.33
CA THR A 77 19.00 6.56 0.67
C THR A 77 18.54 6.24 2.09
N ASN A 78 17.40 5.57 2.29
CA ASN A 78 16.77 5.45 3.60
C ASN A 78 16.51 4.00 4.06
N PHE A 79 16.12 3.08 3.15
CA PHE A 79 15.77 1.71 3.55
C PHE A 79 16.89 0.70 3.29
N GLY A 80 17.65 0.86 2.21
CA GLY A 80 18.82 0.04 1.89
C GLY A 80 18.51 -1.40 1.46
N TYR A 81 17.30 -1.70 1.00
CA TYR A 81 16.96 -3.04 0.53
C TYR A 81 17.47 -3.29 -0.89
N THR A 82 18.03 -4.47 -1.14
CA THR A 82 18.15 -4.98 -2.51
C THR A 82 16.76 -5.36 -3.00
N LEU A 83 16.33 -4.74 -4.10
CA LEU A 83 15.02 -5.01 -4.71
C LEU A 83 15.19 -5.70 -6.06
N TYR A 84 14.30 -6.65 -6.35
CA TYR A 84 14.20 -7.26 -7.67
C TYR A 84 13.53 -6.29 -8.66
N GLU A 85 13.79 -6.52 -9.95
CA GLU A 85 13.14 -5.73 -11.00
C GLU A 85 11.62 -5.93 -10.95
N ILE A 86 10.87 -4.81 -11.07
CA ILE A 86 9.41 -4.79 -11.02
C ILE A 86 8.87 -5.23 -12.40
N ARG A 87 9.09 -6.49 -12.77
CA ARG A 87 8.51 -7.11 -13.97
C ARG A 87 7.43 -8.08 -13.55
N ASN A 88 6.31 -8.07 -14.24
CA ASN A 88 5.20 -9.02 -14.05
C ASN A 88 4.54 -8.97 -12.64
N SER A 89 4.75 -7.91 -11.87
CA SER A 89 4.07 -7.75 -10.60
C SER A 89 2.58 -7.50 -10.81
N CYS A 90 1.80 -7.98 -9.86
CA CYS A 90 0.38 -7.73 -9.75
C CYS A 90 0.13 -6.70 -8.63
N LEU A 91 -0.67 -5.68 -8.91
CA LEU A 91 -1.11 -4.74 -7.89
C LEU A 91 -2.48 -5.16 -7.36
N ASN A 92 -2.69 -4.94 -6.06
CA ASN A 92 -3.98 -5.13 -5.42
C ASN A 92 -4.73 -3.79 -5.41
N TYR A 93 -5.88 -3.74 -6.07
CA TYR A 93 -6.84 -2.65 -5.92
C TYR A 93 -7.83 -3.02 -4.83
N ASN A 94 -7.72 -2.37 -3.69
CA ASN A 94 -8.50 -2.64 -2.49
C ASN A 94 -9.64 -1.63 -2.37
N ILE A 95 -10.86 -2.11 -2.15
CA ILE A 95 -12.07 -1.31 -1.93
C ILE A 95 -12.61 -1.63 -0.54
N TYR A 96 -12.56 -0.66 0.35
CA TYR A 96 -13.12 -0.73 1.69
C TYR A 96 -14.41 0.06 1.73
N ASN A 97 -15.54 -0.64 1.76
CA ASN A 97 -16.86 -0.05 1.98
C ASN A 97 -17.10 0.21 3.47
N LYS A 98 -18.25 0.76 3.83
CA LYS A 98 -18.66 0.94 5.24
C LYS A 98 -18.40 -0.35 6.04
N ASP A 99 -17.83 -0.23 7.23
CA ASP A 99 -17.40 -1.29 8.14
C ASP A 99 -16.25 -2.18 7.57
N GLY A 100 -15.74 -1.86 6.38
CA GLY A 100 -14.55 -2.48 5.81
C GLY A 100 -13.31 -2.09 6.60
N GLU A 101 -12.44 -3.07 6.87
CA GLU A 101 -11.23 -2.91 7.67
C GLU A 101 -10.16 -3.93 7.28
N TYR A 102 -8.96 -3.74 7.78
CA TYR A 102 -7.92 -4.76 7.78
C TYR A 102 -7.20 -4.71 9.13
N SER A 103 -7.37 -5.75 9.92
CA SER A 103 -6.75 -5.86 11.25
C SER A 103 -5.23 -5.86 11.18
N PHE A 104 -4.56 -5.76 12.32
CA PHE A 104 -3.09 -5.78 12.36
C PHE A 104 -2.50 -7.03 11.72
N HIS A 105 -1.62 -6.80 10.74
CA HIS A 105 -0.90 -7.83 10.00
C HIS A 105 0.45 -7.29 9.51
N CYS A 106 1.31 -8.19 9.03
CA CYS A 106 2.53 -7.87 8.28
C CYS A 106 2.40 -8.48 6.89
N ASP A 107 2.88 -7.80 5.86
CA ASP A 107 2.84 -8.31 4.48
C ASP A 107 3.92 -9.36 4.21
N GLY A 108 5.06 -9.25 4.86
CA GLY A 108 6.23 -10.11 4.69
C GLY A 108 6.43 -11.15 5.82
N SER A 109 5.37 -11.63 6.47
CA SER A 109 5.47 -12.36 7.74
C SER A 109 5.43 -13.89 7.65
N ASN A 110 5.18 -14.47 6.49
CA ASN A 110 5.08 -15.93 6.37
C ASN A 110 6.06 -16.49 5.33
N SER A 111 6.30 -17.80 5.36
CA SER A 111 7.28 -18.50 4.51
C SER A 111 7.07 -18.34 2.99
N TYR A 112 5.88 -17.95 2.57
CA TYR A 112 5.56 -17.74 1.16
C TYR A 112 5.84 -16.32 0.67
N VAL A 113 5.95 -15.34 1.60
CA VAL A 113 6.09 -13.91 1.27
C VAL A 113 7.28 -13.22 1.96
N PHE A 114 8.26 -13.99 2.44
CA PHE A 114 9.50 -13.45 3.06
C PHE A 114 10.35 -12.62 2.12
N ASP A 115 10.10 -12.67 0.85
CA ASP A 115 10.77 -11.87 -0.16
C ASP A 115 10.19 -10.46 -0.32
N ILE A 116 9.02 -10.15 0.26
CA ILE A 116 8.48 -8.78 0.27
C ILE A 116 9.30 -7.92 1.23
N LYS A 117 9.91 -6.85 0.71
CA LYS A 117 10.74 -5.91 1.47
C LYS A 117 10.00 -4.63 1.82
N LEU A 118 9.31 -4.07 0.85
CA LEU A 118 8.56 -2.84 1.01
C LEU A 118 7.14 -3.01 0.47
N THR A 119 6.20 -2.38 1.13
CA THR A 119 4.82 -2.23 0.67
C THR A 119 4.58 -0.78 0.28
N LEU A 120 4.22 -0.58 -0.98
CA LEU A 120 3.86 0.71 -1.55
C LEU A 120 2.34 0.81 -1.65
N LEU A 121 1.77 1.88 -1.08
CA LEU A 121 0.34 2.14 -1.09
C LEU A 121 0.06 3.50 -1.72
N ILE A 122 -0.97 3.56 -2.58
CA ILE A 122 -1.45 4.79 -3.21
C ILE A 122 -2.91 4.96 -2.84
N ASN A 123 -3.27 6.11 -2.27
CA ASN A 123 -4.68 6.45 -2.03
C ASN A 123 -5.30 6.92 -3.35
N VAL A 124 -6.17 6.10 -3.92
CA VAL A 124 -6.86 6.37 -5.19
C VAL A 124 -8.35 6.65 -4.99
N SER A 125 -8.78 6.93 -3.77
CA SER A 125 -10.17 7.28 -3.48
C SER A 125 -10.58 8.53 -4.27
N ILE A 126 -11.75 8.47 -4.93
CA ILE A 126 -12.28 9.63 -5.69
C ILE A 126 -13.27 10.42 -4.82
N LYS A 127 -14.02 9.71 -3.99
CA LYS A 127 -15.07 10.27 -3.12
C LYS A 127 -14.53 10.42 -1.69
N GLU A 128 -15.11 11.35 -0.97
CA GLU A 128 -14.83 11.53 0.45
C GLU A 128 -15.26 10.31 1.26
N TYR A 129 -14.47 9.98 2.26
CA TYR A 129 -14.74 8.93 3.23
C TYR A 129 -14.27 9.36 4.63
N THR A 130 -14.75 8.69 5.66
CA THR A 130 -14.29 8.87 7.05
C THR A 130 -14.01 7.50 7.68
N GLY A 131 -13.09 7.47 8.65
CA GLY A 131 -12.49 6.22 9.10
C GLY A 131 -11.40 5.76 8.11
N GLY A 132 -11.00 4.52 8.17
CA GLY A 132 -10.01 3.95 7.25
C GLY A 132 -8.60 4.51 7.45
N GLU A 133 -8.29 4.98 8.65
CA GLU A 133 -6.96 5.45 9.00
C GLU A 133 -5.95 4.30 8.85
N PHE A 134 -4.80 4.60 8.24
CA PHE A 134 -3.67 3.68 8.22
C PHE A 134 -2.88 3.83 9.51
N ILE A 135 -2.75 2.74 10.25
CA ILE A 135 -2.09 2.72 11.56
C ILE A 135 -0.93 1.75 11.50
N LEU A 136 0.26 2.25 11.78
CA LEU A 136 1.50 1.49 11.84
C LEU A 136 1.86 1.25 13.31
N ARG A 137 2.27 0.04 13.67
CA ARG A 137 2.82 -0.27 14.98
C ARG A 137 4.33 -0.15 14.93
N THR A 138 4.85 0.92 15.49
CA THR A 138 6.29 1.11 15.74
C THR A 138 6.67 0.50 17.10
N SER A 139 7.92 0.65 17.52
CA SER A 139 8.45 0.07 18.76
C SER A 139 7.69 0.50 20.03
N ASN A 140 7.05 1.65 20.04
CA ASN A 140 6.41 2.20 21.23
C ASN A 140 4.87 2.06 21.15
N ASP A 141 4.21 2.90 20.34
CA ASP A 141 2.75 2.98 20.29
C ASP A 141 2.23 2.92 18.84
N PRO A 142 0.96 2.55 18.64
CA PRO A 142 0.34 2.63 17.32
C PRO A 142 0.35 4.07 16.80
N LEU A 143 0.99 4.29 15.65
CA LEU A 143 1.09 5.58 14.97
C LEU A 143 0.08 5.67 13.84
N THR A 144 -0.84 6.63 13.91
CA THR A 144 -1.72 6.95 12.77
C THR A 144 -0.97 7.79 11.74
N ILE A 145 -0.88 7.29 10.51
CA ILE A 145 -0.18 7.99 9.41
C ILE A 145 -1.13 9.02 8.79
N LYS A 146 -1.21 10.19 9.40
CA LYS A 146 -2.09 11.29 8.95
C LYS A 146 -1.75 11.80 7.54
N GLN A 147 -0.49 11.66 7.13
CA GLN A 147 0.00 12.06 5.80
C GLN A 147 -0.52 11.17 4.66
N PHE A 148 -1.16 10.03 4.98
CA PHE A 148 -1.76 9.11 4.01
C PHE A 148 -3.29 9.11 4.10
N SER A 149 -3.91 10.28 4.02
CA SER A 149 -5.36 10.44 4.22
C SER A 149 -6.10 10.92 2.98
N ASN A 150 -5.42 11.58 2.05
CA ASN A 150 -6.06 12.23 0.92
C ASN A 150 -5.81 11.47 -0.41
N PRO A 151 -6.69 11.65 -1.40
CA PRO A 151 -6.44 11.16 -2.75
C PRO A 151 -5.10 11.65 -3.29
N GLY A 152 -4.33 10.75 -3.87
CA GLY A 152 -3.01 11.06 -4.42
C GLY A 152 -1.86 10.99 -3.42
N ASP A 153 -2.15 10.80 -2.12
CA ASP A 153 -1.10 10.52 -1.14
C ASP A 153 -0.51 9.12 -1.38
N VAL A 154 0.78 8.99 -1.12
CA VAL A 154 1.53 7.73 -1.27
C VAL A 154 2.24 7.42 0.03
N LEU A 155 2.22 6.15 0.40
CA LEU A 155 2.89 5.61 1.57
C LEU A 155 3.78 4.42 1.18
N LEU A 156 5.02 4.43 1.65
CA LEU A 156 5.97 3.33 1.54
C LEU A 156 6.35 2.87 2.95
N ILE A 157 6.18 1.58 3.24
CA ILE A 157 6.50 1.00 4.55
C ILE A 157 7.39 -0.23 4.41
N LYS A 158 8.14 -0.56 5.46
CA LYS A 158 8.76 -1.88 5.60
C LYS A 158 7.65 -2.93 5.74
N SER A 159 7.67 -3.97 4.92
CA SER A 159 6.59 -4.97 4.83
C SER A 159 6.43 -5.82 6.09
N ASN A 160 7.49 -5.94 6.90
CA ASN A 160 7.50 -6.70 8.15
C ASN A 160 6.93 -5.94 9.36
N LEU A 161 6.52 -4.69 9.19
CA LEU A 161 5.92 -3.91 10.27
C LEU A 161 4.42 -4.21 10.39
N LEU A 162 3.96 -4.37 11.63
CA LEU A 162 2.55 -4.53 11.94
C LEU A 162 1.79 -3.26 11.57
N HIS A 163 0.78 -3.41 10.72
CA HIS A 163 -0.05 -2.28 10.30
C HIS A 163 -1.51 -2.72 10.12
N LYS A 164 -2.41 -1.74 10.13
CA LYS A 164 -3.84 -1.97 9.94
C LYS A 164 -4.51 -0.83 9.17
N VAL A 165 -5.69 -1.11 8.64
CA VAL A 165 -6.66 -0.10 8.18
C VAL A 165 -7.85 -0.14 9.14
N SER A 166 -8.14 0.98 9.80
CA SER A 166 -9.29 1.09 10.71
C SER A 166 -10.62 0.97 9.95
N PRO A 167 -11.73 0.64 10.62
CA PRO A 167 -13.03 0.53 9.97
C PRO A 167 -13.45 1.83 9.26
N ILE A 168 -14.00 1.68 8.05
CA ILE A 168 -14.63 2.79 7.33
C ILE A 168 -15.94 3.16 8.03
N LYS A 169 -16.08 4.41 8.43
CA LYS A 169 -17.30 4.93 9.10
C LYS A 169 -18.34 5.41 8.06
N LYS A 170 -17.86 6.07 7.00
CA LYS A 170 -18.72 6.61 5.94
C LYS A 170 -17.98 6.62 4.60
N GLY A 171 -18.68 6.38 3.51
CA GLY A 171 -18.11 6.40 2.15
C GLY A 171 -17.35 5.13 1.81
N THR A 172 -16.41 5.24 0.88
CA THR A 172 -15.58 4.14 0.36
C THR A 172 -14.15 4.60 0.24
N ARG A 173 -13.23 3.87 0.85
CA ARG A 173 -11.79 4.07 0.68
C ARG A 173 -11.26 3.12 -0.38
N GLU A 174 -10.48 3.67 -1.30
CA GLU A 174 -9.88 2.91 -2.39
C GLU A 174 -8.36 3.10 -2.39
N SER A 175 -7.62 1.99 -2.52
CA SER A 175 -6.16 2.06 -2.57
C SER A 175 -5.57 1.04 -3.55
N LEU A 176 -4.45 1.42 -4.18
CA LEU A 176 -3.57 0.47 -4.85
C LEU A 176 -2.46 0.06 -3.89
N THR A 177 -2.17 -1.23 -3.83
CA THR A 177 -1.04 -1.78 -3.09
C THR A 177 -0.12 -2.53 -4.04
N MET A 178 1.18 -2.28 -3.92
CA MET A 178 2.22 -2.96 -4.66
C MET A 178 3.27 -3.48 -3.70
N PHE A 179 3.66 -4.73 -3.87
CA PHE A 179 4.71 -5.37 -3.07
C PHE A 179 6.03 -5.34 -3.82
N LEU A 180 7.05 -4.77 -3.19
CA LEU A 180 8.41 -4.73 -3.72
C LEU A 180 9.21 -5.86 -3.08
N THR A 181 9.67 -6.78 -3.92
CA THR A 181 10.35 -7.99 -3.48
C THR A 181 11.86 -7.86 -3.63
N GLY A 182 12.60 -8.66 -2.88
CA GLY A 182 14.04 -8.76 -2.92
C GLY A 182 14.52 -10.12 -2.41
N PRO A 183 15.84 -10.36 -2.29
CA PRO A 183 16.38 -11.62 -1.81
C PRO A 183 15.79 -12.01 -0.47
N ARG A 184 15.52 -13.30 -0.28
CA ARG A 184 15.12 -13.82 1.04
C ARG A 184 16.23 -13.55 2.05
N PHE A 185 15.83 -13.27 3.29
CA PHE A 185 16.80 -13.27 4.38
C PHE A 185 17.27 -14.72 4.59
N ILE A 186 18.59 -14.91 4.61
CA ILE A 186 19.25 -16.20 4.80
C ILE A 186 19.64 -16.29 6.30
#